data_3c9021e2f6e4d15a712572e24436ac7a
#
_entry.id   3c9021e2f6e4d15a712572e24436ac7a
#
_cell.length_a   1.000
_cell.length_b   1.000
_cell.length_c   1.000
_cell.angle_alpha   90.00
_cell.angle_beta   90.00
_cell.angle_gamma   90.00
#
_symmetry.space_group_name_H-M   'P 1'
#
loop_
_entity.id
_entity.type
_entity.pdbx_description
1 polymer ?
#
loop_
_entity_poly.entity_id
_entity_poly.type
_entity_poly.pdbx_seq_one_letter_code
_entity_poly.pdbx_strand_id
1 'polypeptide(L)'
;MFFPDMLLAAKEMVRVLKPGGKIAVSVRIVPEKNFWVTAIMGAINRNMELPAPQPGAPGMFRCAQEGLIADIFFRAGLKNIYQEEVPGILNCKTFDNYWDMQTEVAGPIVASHGNADELMKEKIKREVYQSVTQKYPDGAINIDSSALIIYGEK
;
A
#
# COMPACT_ATOMS: atom_id res chain seq x y z
N MET A 1 2.47 0.99 -9.31
CA MET A 1 3.44 0.73 -8.22
C MET A 1 4.19 -0.59 -8.38
N PHE A 2 3.62 -1.61 -8.99
CA PHE A 2 4.26 -2.94 -9.16
C PHE A 2 4.89 -3.19 -10.53
N PHE A 3 4.73 -2.30 -11.50
CA PHE A 3 5.39 -2.40 -12.80
C PHE A 3 6.90 -2.12 -12.68
N PRO A 4 7.78 -2.93 -13.26
CA PRO A 4 9.22 -2.65 -13.30
C PRO A 4 9.51 -1.27 -13.90
N ASP A 5 8.95 -0.97 -15.07
CA ASP A 5 8.99 0.34 -15.73
C ASP A 5 7.61 1.01 -15.68
N MET A 6 7.46 1.96 -14.77
CA MET A 6 6.20 2.68 -14.60
C MET A 6 5.89 3.65 -15.75
N LEU A 7 6.93 4.24 -16.35
CA LEU A 7 6.71 5.15 -17.49
C LEU A 7 6.25 4.37 -18.73
N LEU A 8 6.83 3.23 -19.00
CA LEU A 8 6.39 2.35 -20.08
C LEU A 8 4.94 1.90 -19.86
N ALA A 9 4.60 1.47 -18.65
CA ALA A 9 3.24 1.10 -18.30
C ALA A 9 2.26 2.26 -18.51
N ALA A 10 2.60 3.47 -18.05
CA ALA A 10 1.77 4.66 -18.27
C ALA A 10 1.60 4.98 -19.77
N LYS A 11 2.66 4.89 -20.55
CA LYS A 11 2.58 5.09 -22.02
C LYS A 11 1.62 4.09 -22.68
N GLU A 12 1.64 2.83 -22.29
CA GLU A 12 0.72 1.81 -22.78
C GLU A 12 -0.74 2.08 -22.36
N MET A 13 -0.95 2.53 -21.12
CA MET A 13 -2.28 2.98 -20.68
C MET A 13 -2.80 4.13 -21.54
N VAL A 14 -1.96 5.14 -21.81
CA VAL A 14 -2.31 6.29 -22.66
C VAL A 14 -2.52 5.88 -24.12
N ARG A 15 -1.72 4.94 -24.63
CA ARG A 15 -1.83 4.45 -26.00
C ARG A 15 -3.22 3.92 -26.31
N VAL A 16 -3.81 3.16 -25.39
CA VAL A 16 -5.13 2.52 -25.59
C VAL A 16 -6.32 3.46 -25.35
N LEU A 17 -6.09 4.65 -24.76
CA LEU A 17 -7.13 5.65 -24.63
C LEU A 17 -7.47 6.26 -25.99
N LYS A 18 -8.75 6.53 -26.23
CA LYS A 18 -9.19 7.39 -27.36
C LYS A 18 -8.76 8.85 -27.11
N PRO A 19 -8.65 9.68 -28.16
CA PRO A 19 -8.51 11.13 -27.99
C PRO A 19 -9.61 11.69 -27.07
N GLY A 20 -9.25 12.52 -26.09
CA GLY A 20 -10.17 13.01 -25.05
C GLY A 20 -10.57 11.96 -23.99
N GLY A 21 -10.05 10.74 -24.09
CA GLY A 21 -10.28 9.69 -23.08
C GLY A 21 -9.61 10.01 -21.76
N LYS A 22 -10.26 9.64 -20.67
CA LYS A 22 -9.77 9.88 -19.29
C LYS A 22 -9.31 8.60 -18.64
N ILE A 23 -8.35 8.73 -17.75
CA ILE A 23 -7.88 7.64 -16.87
C ILE A 23 -7.78 8.15 -15.44
N ALA A 24 -8.13 7.31 -14.50
CA ALA A 24 -7.86 7.51 -13.09
C ALA A 24 -7.16 6.28 -12.52
N VAL A 25 -6.18 6.50 -11.66
CA VAL A 25 -5.50 5.43 -10.91
C VAL A 25 -5.49 5.76 -9.43
N SER A 26 -5.47 4.72 -8.61
CA SER A 26 -5.30 4.83 -7.16
C SER A 26 -3.97 4.17 -6.76
N VAL A 27 -3.18 4.87 -5.95
CA VAL A 27 -1.93 4.36 -5.39
C VAL A 27 -1.89 4.62 -3.89
N ARG A 28 -1.09 3.84 -3.17
CA ARG A 28 -0.86 4.11 -1.75
C ARG A 28 0.05 5.30 -1.58
N ILE A 29 -0.26 6.11 -0.58
CA ILE A 29 0.57 7.23 -0.14
C ILE A 29 1.57 6.76 0.92
N VAL A 30 2.12 7.71 1.69
CA VAL A 30 3.16 7.44 2.70
C VAL A 30 2.74 6.37 3.71
N PRO A 31 3.71 5.57 4.20
CA PRO A 31 3.47 4.50 5.16
C PRO A 31 2.72 4.96 6.42
N GLU A 32 2.99 6.18 6.89
CA GLU A 32 2.43 6.77 8.12
C GLU A 32 0.90 6.89 8.07
N LYS A 33 0.33 7.03 6.88
CA LYS A 33 -1.12 7.10 6.64
C LYS A 33 -1.73 5.74 6.25
N ASN A 34 -0.96 4.67 6.42
CA ASN A 34 -1.35 3.31 6.04
C ASN A 34 -1.02 2.29 7.14
N PHE A 35 -1.43 2.61 8.38
CA PHE A 35 -1.16 1.76 9.55
C PHE A 35 -1.70 0.33 9.38
N TRP A 36 -2.74 0.16 8.56
CA TRP A 36 -3.34 -1.15 8.27
C TRP A 36 -2.33 -2.19 7.78
N VAL A 37 -1.27 -1.77 7.09
CA VAL A 37 -0.24 -2.68 6.59
C VAL A 37 1.10 -2.48 7.29
N THR A 38 1.42 -1.26 7.75
CA THR A 38 2.73 -0.98 8.35
C THR A 38 2.88 -1.61 9.73
N ALA A 39 1.79 -1.81 10.48
CA ALA A 39 1.81 -2.49 11.75
C ALA A 39 2.36 -3.93 11.61
N ILE A 40 1.80 -4.71 10.70
CA ILE A 40 2.20 -6.10 10.52
C ILE A 40 3.53 -6.25 9.75
N MET A 41 3.75 -5.46 8.67
CA MET A 41 5.02 -5.49 7.94
C MET A 41 6.19 -5.05 8.81
N GLY A 42 5.98 -4.08 9.70
CA GLY A 42 7.00 -3.66 10.66
C GLY A 42 7.39 -4.78 11.62
N ALA A 43 6.41 -5.51 12.15
CA ALA A 43 6.66 -6.67 13.01
C ALA A 43 7.38 -7.80 12.25
N ILE A 44 6.94 -8.11 11.03
CA ILE A 44 7.59 -9.11 10.17
C ILE A 44 9.04 -8.73 9.91
N ASN A 45 9.31 -7.50 9.46
CA ASN A 45 10.65 -7.04 9.12
C ASN A 45 11.61 -7.11 10.31
N ARG A 46 11.15 -6.74 11.53
CA ARG A 46 11.98 -6.80 12.74
C ARG A 46 12.30 -8.24 13.18
N ASN A 47 11.37 -9.15 12.97
CA ASN A 47 11.50 -10.51 13.45
C ASN A 47 12.13 -11.48 12.46
N MET A 48 12.00 -11.22 11.16
CA MET A 48 12.47 -12.12 10.09
C MET A 48 13.71 -11.59 9.36
N GLU A 49 14.28 -10.45 9.78
CA GLU A 49 15.47 -9.84 9.17
C GLU A 49 15.39 -9.75 7.64
N LEU A 50 14.21 -9.41 7.13
CA LEU A 50 14.02 -9.31 5.68
C LEU A 50 14.89 -8.18 5.10
N PRO A 51 15.52 -8.40 3.94
CA PRO A 51 16.33 -7.38 3.30
C PRO A 51 15.48 -6.15 2.98
N ALA A 52 16.03 -4.97 3.23
CA ALA A 52 15.36 -3.72 2.85
C ALA A 52 15.12 -3.68 1.34
N PRO A 53 13.95 -3.25 0.88
CA PRO A 53 13.68 -3.10 -0.54
C PRO A 53 14.66 -2.12 -1.16
N GLN A 54 15.15 -2.41 -2.34
CA GLN A 54 16.04 -1.49 -3.07
C GLN A 54 15.27 -0.21 -3.45
N PRO A 55 15.95 0.96 -3.45
CA PRO A 55 15.34 2.20 -3.91
C PRO A 55 14.71 2.05 -5.30
N GLY A 56 13.45 2.45 -5.43
CA GLY A 56 12.71 2.36 -6.69
C GLY A 56 12.21 0.97 -7.06
N ALA A 57 12.46 -0.06 -6.25
CA ALA A 57 11.91 -1.40 -6.49
C ALA A 57 10.37 -1.38 -6.50
N PRO A 58 9.73 -2.26 -7.28
CA PRO A 58 8.29 -2.47 -7.23
C PRO A 58 7.81 -2.74 -5.80
N GLY A 59 6.76 -2.03 -5.37
CA GLY A 59 6.28 -2.17 -4.01
C GLY A 59 5.11 -1.24 -3.69
N MET A 60 4.45 -1.50 -2.58
CA MET A 60 3.20 -0.82 -2.20
C MET A 60 3.38 0.71 -2.07
N PHE A 61 4.50 1.15 -1.52
CA PHE A 61 4.79 2.57 -1.26
C PHE A 61 5.72 3.22 -2.29
N ARG A 62 6.04 2.53 -3.41
CA ARG A 62 6.87 3.10 -4.47
C ARG A 62 6.35 4.44 -5.00
N CYS A 63 5.05 4.62 -4.99
CA CYS A 63 4.38 5.83 -5.48
C CYS A 63 4.10 6.87 -4.39
N ALA A 64 4.65 6.69 -3.19
CA ALA A 64 4.45 7.60 -2.07
C ALA A 64 5.17 8.96 -2.23
N GLN A 65 6.17 9.03 -3.11
CA GLN A 65 6.85 10.29 -3.41
C GLN A 65 5.88 11.27 -4.08
N GLU A 66 5.77 12.45 -3.50
CA GLU A 66 4.89 13.50 -4.01
C GLU A 66 5.23 13.85 -5.47
N GLY A 67 4.21 14.02 -6.29
CA GLY A 67 4.35 14.37 -7.70
C GLY A 67 4.83 13.27 -8.64
N LEU A 68 5.37 12.15 -8.14
CA LEU A 68 5.97 11.10 -8.98
C LEU A 68 5.00 10.58 -10.05
N ILE A 69 3.78 10.24 -9.67
CA ILE A 69 2.80 9.69 -10.62
C ILE A 69 2.30 10.76 -11.59
N ALA A 70 2.12 11.99 -11.12
CA ALA A 70 1.74 13.09 -11.98
C ALA A 70 2.81 13.36 -13.06
N ASP A 71 4.10 13.36 -12.69
CA ASP A 71 5.21 13.47 -13.64
C ASP A 71 5.21 12.32 -14.66
N ILE A 72 5.05 11.08 -14.19
CA ILE A 72 4.99 9.90 -15.06
C ILE A 72 3.83 10.02 -16.06
N PHE A 73 2.65 10.44 -15.63
CA PHE A 73 1.50 10.62 -16.49
C PHE A 73 1.69 11.76 -17.48
N PHE A 74 2.28 12.87 -17.06
CA PHE A 74 2.64 13.98 -17.95
C PHE A 74 3.60 13.52 -19.04
N ARG A 75 4.66 12.82 -18.67
CA ARG A 75 5.65 12.26 -19.60
C ARG A 75 5.08 11.16 -20.50
N ALA A 76 4.02 10.52 -20.09
CA ALA A 76 3.28 9.56 -20.91
C ALA A 76 2.33 10.23 -21.92
N GLY A 77 2.11 11.55 -21.81
CA GLY A 77 1.31 12.35 -22.77
C GLY A 77 -0.10 12.70 -22.28
N LEU A 78 -0.41 12.50 -21.00
CA LEU A 78 -1.65 12.99 -20.40
C LEU A 78 -1.59 14.50 -20.14
N LYS A 79 -2.73 15.14 -20.21
CA LYS A 79 -2.98 16.56 -19.90
C LYS A 79 -3.99 16.67 -18.77
N ASN A 80 -4.20 17.87 -18.25
CA ASN A 80 -5.20 18.15 -17.22
C ASN A 80 -5.08 17.13 -16.07
N ILE A 81 -3.84 16.96 -15.56
CA ILE A 81 -3.54 15.99 -14.52
C ILE A 81 -3.88 16.60 -13.16
N TYR A 82 -4.71 15.89 -12.42
CA TYR A 82 -5.11 16.23 -11.06
C TYR A 82 -4.78 15.09 -10.12
N GLN A 83 -4.51 15.43 -8.87
CA GLN A 83 -4.29 14.43 -7.83
C GLN A 83 -5.02 14.86 -6.56
N GLU A 84 -5.60 13.87 -5.89
CA GLU A 84 -6.38 14.06 -4.67
C GLU A 84 -6.07 12.95 -3.69
N GLU A 85 -5.77 13.32 -2.45
CA GLU A 85 -5.65 12.36 -1.36
C GLU A 85 -7.04 12.01 -0.84
N VAL A 86 -7.36 10.73 -0.85
CA VAL A 86 -8.60 10.20 -0.32
C VAL A 86 -8.29 9.47 0.99
N PRO A 87 -8.65 10.05 2.13
CA PRO A 87 -8.55 9.35 3.40
C PRO A 87 -9.53 8.18 3.43
N GLY A 88 -9.05 7.03 3.87
CA GLY A 88 -9.86 5.84 4.03
C GLY A 88 -9.74 5.29 5.45
N ILE A 89 -10.78 4.64 5.92
CA ILE A 89 -10.80 3.92 7.20
C ILE A 89 -11.22 2.48 6.92
N LEU A 90 -10.40 1.55 7.36
CA LEU A 90 -10.68 0.13 7.33
C LEU A 90 -11.27 -0.29 8.68
N ASN A 91 -12.56 -0.54 8.72
CA ASN A 91 -13.24 -0.98 9.93
C ASN A 91 -13.08 -2.50 10.09
N CYS A 92 -12.13 -2.92 10.90
CA CYS A 92 -11.87 -4.32 11.20
C CYS A 92 -12.69 -4.85 12.38
N LYS A 93 -13.35 -3.97 13.13
CA LYS A 93 -14.10 -4.29 14.36
C LYS A 93 -13.21 -4.84 15.49
N THR A 94 -12.55 -5.99 15.26
CA THR A 94 -11.71 -6.69 16.24
C THR A 94 -10.27 -6.88 15.70
N PHE A 95 -9.34 -7.18 16.60
CA PHE A 95 -7.99 -7.53 16.22
C PHE A 95 -7.94 -8.82 15.38
N ASP A 96 -8.73 -9.83 15.73
CA ASP A 96 -8.71 -11.10 15.00
C ASP A 96 -9.17 -10.91 13.54
N ASN A 97 -10.23 -10.12 13.30
CA ASN A 97 -10.65 -9.79 11.94
C ASN A 97 -9.55 -9.04 11.17
N TYR A 98 -8.84 -8.11 11.83
CA TYR A 98 -7.71 -7.43 11.22
C TYR A 98 -6.59 -8.41 10.88
N TRP A 99 -6.23 -9.28 11.82
CA TRP A 99 -5.17 -10.26 11.66
C TRP A 99 -5.47 -11.22 10.51
N ASP A 100 -6.65 -11.84 10.51
CA ASP A 100 -7.08 -12.80 9.49
C ASP A 100 -7.07 -12.15 8.09
N MET A 101 -7.66 -10.95 7.97
CA MET A 101 -7.63 -10.21 6.70
C MET A 101 -6.19 -9.98 6.21
N GLN A 102 -5.25 -9.62 7.08
CA GLN A 102 -3.87 -9.38 6.68
C GLN A 102 -3.14 -10.66 6.26
N THR A 103 -3.33 -11.72 7.01
CA THR A 103 -2.62 -13.00 6.79
C THR A 103 -3.25 -13.85 5.69
N GLU A 104 -4.47 -13.55 5.26
CA GLU A 104 -5.16 -14.28 4.19
C GLU A 104 -5.16 -13.51 2.86
N VAL A 105 -5.20 -12.18 2.87
CA VAL A 105 -5.45 -11.38 1.66
C VAL A 105 -4.22 -10.62 1.17
N ALA A 106 -3.39 -10.10 2.07
CA ALA A 106 -2.26 -9.25 1.70
C ALA A 106 -1.06 -10.08 1.22
N GLY A 107 -0.94 -10.31 -0.08
CA GLY A 107 0.04 -11.23 -0.69
C GLY A 107 1.47 -11.18 -0.12
N PRO A 108 2.13 -10.02 0.03
CA PRO A 108 3.46 -9.97 0.64
C PRO A 108 3.49 -10.44 2.10
N ILE A 109 2.41 -10.17 2.86
CA ILE A 109 2.27 -10.60 4.24
C ILE A 109 2.03 -12.11 4.29
N VAL A 110 1.11 -12.62 3.46
CA VAL A 110 0.82 -14.05 3.33
C VAL A 110 2.10 -14.83 3.04
N ALA A 111 2.91 -14.37 2.08
CA ALA A 111 4.16 -15.03 1.71
C ALA A 111 5.19 -15.01 2.87
N SER A 112 5.40 -13.87 3.51
CA SER A 112 6.37 -13.74 4.60
C SER A 112 5.93 -14.51 5.84
N HIS A 113 4.66 -14.37 6.23
CA HIS A 113 4.07 -15.08 7.37
C HIS A 113 4.05 -16.61 7.15
N GLY A 114 3.78 -17.05 5.92
CA GLY A 114 3.78 -18.47 5.56
C GLY A 114 5.16 -19.14 5.67
N ASN A 115 6.24 -18.38 5.52
CA ASN A 115 7.61 -18.86 5.67
C ASN A 115 8.12 -18.88 7.12
N ALA A 116 7.37 -18.28 8.06
CA ALA A 116 7.73 -18.29 9.48
C ALA A 116 7.34 -19.61 10.16
N ASP A 117 8.13 -20.06 11.11
CA ASP A 117 7.73 -21.14 12.02
C ASP A 117 6.65 -20.68 13.01
N GLU A 118 6.03 -21.61 13.73
CA GLU A 118 4.91 -21.30 14.63
C GLU A 118 5.30 -20.34 15.77
N LEU A 119 6.51 -20.49 16.33
CA LEU A 119 7.00 -19.59 17.38
C LEU A 119 7.16 -18.16 16.85
N MET A 120 7.66 -18.02 15.64
CA MET A 120 7.82 -16.73 14.97
C MET A 120 6.46 -16.10 14.64
N LYS A 121 5.51 -16.89 14.14
CA LYS A 121 4.13 -16.44 13.89
C LYS A 121 3.47 -15.90 15.16
N GLU A 122 3.57 -16.62 16.27
CA GLU A 122 3.05 -16.19 17.56
C GLU A 122 3.73 -14.91 18.07
N LYS A 123 5.04 -14.79 17.87
CA LYS A 123 5.80 -13.59 18.24
C LYS A 123 5.35 -12.38 17.44
N ILE A 124 5.21 -12.53 16.12
CA ILE A 124 4.73 -11.48 15.22
C ILE A 124 3.30 -11.09 15.61
N LYS A 125 2.39 -12.04 15.79
CA LYS A 125 1.00 -11.78 16.18
C LYS A 125 0.92 -10.95 17.46
N ARG A 126 1.68 -11.33 18.48
CA ARG A 126 1.71 -10.64 19.78
C ARG A 126 2.24 -9.19 19.63
N GLU A 127 3.30 -8.99 18.85
CA GLU A 127 3.86 -7.65 18.63
C GLU A 127 2.88 -6.76 17.87
N VAL A 128 2.21 -7.30 16.85
CA VAL A 128 1.17 -6.59 16.10
C VAL A 128 -0.02 -6.26 17.01
N TYR A 129 -0.45 -7.22 17.84
CA TYR A 129 -1.51 -7.00 18.83
C TYR A 129 -1.19 -5.82 19.75
N GLN A 130 0.02 -5.78 20.31
CA GLN A 130 0.47 -4.68 21.16
C GLN A 130 0.43 -3.33 20.44
N SER A 131 0.93 -3.27 19.21
CA SER A 131 0.94 -2.04 18.40
C SER A 131 -0.47 -1.55 18.08
N VAL A 132 -1.36 -2.47 17.73
CA VAL A 132 -2.75 -2.16 17.38
C VAL A 132 -3.53 -1.72 18.62
N THR A 133 -3.42 -2.43 19.74
CA THR A 133 -4.13 -2.09 20.98
C THR A 133 -3.61 -0.81 21.62
N GLN A 134 -2.33 -0.49 21.45
CA GLN A 134 -1.78 0.79 21.87
C GLN A 134 -2.38 1.97 21.10
N LYS A 135 -2.61 1.79 19.80
CA LYS A 135 -3.21 2.82 18.95
C LYS A 135 -4.74 2.91 19.10
N TYR A 136 -5.39 1.78 19.40
CA TYR A 136 -6.86 1.65 19.53
C TYR A 136 -7.23 1.04 20.89
N PRO A 137 -7.05 1.77 21.99
CA PRO A 137 -7.21 1.24 23.35
C PRO A 137 -8.67 0.93 23.71
N ASP A 138 -9.62 1.48 23.00
CA ASP A 138 -11.05 1.19 23.15
C ASP A 138 -11.50 -0.12 22.48
N GLY A 139 -10.59 -0.78 21.76
CA GLY A 139 -10.85 -2.03 21.07
C GLY A 139 -11.61 -1.89 19.74
N ALA A 140 -12.04 -0.68 19.38
CA ALA A 140 -12.67 -0.41 18.08
C ALA A 140 -11.61 -0.17 17.00
N ILE A 141 -11.27 -1.20 16.22
CA ILE A 141 -10.17 -1.14 15.27
C ILE A 141 -10.63 -0.52 13.95
N ASN A 142 -10.43 0.80 13.86
CA ASN A 142 -10.69 1.63 12.68
C ASN A 142 -9.35 2.15 12.12
N ILE A 143 -8.76 1.40 11.19
CA ILE A 143 -7.38 1.60 10.76
C ILE A 143 -7.30 2.54 9.55
N ASP A 144 -6.38 3.50 9.61
CA ASP A 144 -6.08 4.40 8.50
C ASP A 144 -5.62 3.64 7.25
N SER A 145 -6.24 3.93 6.12
CA SER A 145 -6.00 3.32 4.81
C SER A 145 -6.16 4.36 3.70
N SER A 146 -5.26 5.34 3.66
CA SER A 146 -5.35 6.44 2.69
C SER A 146 -4.76 6.08 1.33
N ALA A 147 -5.30 6.68 0.29
CA ALA A 147 -4.83 6.54 -1.08
C ALA A 147 -4.70 7.90 -1.77
N LEU A 148 -3.86 7.97 -2.79
CA LEU A 148 -3.79 9.07 -3.73
C LEU A 148 -4.50 8.64 -5.02
N ILE A 149 -5.48 9.42 -5.45
CA ILE A 149 -6.11 9.26 -6.76
C ILE A 149 -5.49 10.28 -7.69
N ILE A 150 -5.01 9.82 -8.85
CA ILE A 150 -4.48 10.67 -9.91
C ILE A 150 -5.30 10.41 -11.15
N TYR A 151 -5.76 11.46 -11.80
CA TYR A 151 -6.50 11.36 -13.05
C TYR A 151 -6.04 12.40 -14.06
N GLY A 152 -6.20 12.05 -15.34
CA GLY A 152 -5.80 12.91 -16.46
C GLY A 152 -6.52 12.52 -17.75
N GLU A 153 -6.27 13.30 -18.80
CA GLU A 153 -6.93 13.20 -20.11
C GLU A 153 -5.88 13.12 -21.23
N LYS A 154 -6.15 12.29 -22.27
CA LYS A 154 -5.32 12.15 -23.47
C LYS A 154 -5.56 13.27 -24.46
#